data_c83828d5892cf842c204055df8e2ed52
#
_entry.id   c83828d5892cf842c204055df8e2ed52
#
_cell.length_a   1.000
_cell.length_b   1.000
_cell.length_c   1.000
_cell.angle_alpha   90.00
_cell.angle_beta   90.00
_cell.angle_gamma   90.00
#
_symmetry.space_group_name_H-M   'P 1'
#
loop_
_entity.id
_entity.type
_entity.pdbx_description
1 polymer ?
#
loop_
_entity_poly.entity_id
_entity_poly.type
_entity_poly.pdbx_seq_one_letter_code
_entity_poly.pdbx_strand_id
1 'polypeptide(L)' 'MPYFTWTETGLTADCASLEAMASRFQESAALMRRMAAEGFRLEQTSDGPRITHPDPAVFEAYGFISEEPPERQLTMLS' A
#
# COMPACT_ATOMS: atom_id res chain seq x y z
N MET A 1 -0.65 0.25 13.46
CA MET A 1 0.24 0.57 12.34
C MET A 1 -0.57 0.94 11.11
N PRO A 2 -0.16 1.97 10.38
CA PRO A 2 -0.83 2.29 9.13
C PRO A 2 -0.65 1.15 8.11
N TYR A 3 -1.65 0.93 7.27
CA TYR A 3 -1.57 -0.09 6.24
C TYR A 3 -2.48 0.26 5.07
N PHE A 4 -2.21 -0.34 3.91
CA PHE A 4 -3.12 -0.35 2.79
C PHE A 4 -3.11 -1.72 2.11
N THR A 5 -4.21 -2.05 1.44
CA THR A 5 -4.33 -3.32 0.73
C THR A 5 -3.87 -3.13 -0.71
N TRP A 6 -2.93 -3.95 -1.14
CA TRP A 6 -2.41 -3.88 -2.51
C TRP A 6 -3.35 -4.61 -3.46
N THR A 7 -3.72 -3.97 -4.56
CA THR A 7 -4.57 -4.60 -5.57
C THR A 7 -3.98 -4.42 -6.96
N GLU A 8 -3.97 -5.51 -7.75
CA GLU A 8 -3.52 -5.46 -9.14
C GLU A 8 -4.50 -4.70 -10.02
N THR A 9 -5.79 -4.82 -9.72
CA THR A 9 -6.83 -4.14 -10.49
C THR A 9 -6.64 -2.63 -10.49
N GLY A 10 -6.36 -2.05 -9.31
CA GLY A 10 -6.10 -0.63 -9.20
C GLY A 10 -4.84 -0.21 -9.96
N LEU A 11 -3.86 -1.12 -10.03
CA LEU A 11 -2.59 -0.85 -10.67
C LEU A 11 -2.69 -0.76 -12.19
N THR A 12 -3.58 -1.55 -12.79
CA THR A 12 -3.64 -1.72 -14.24
C THR A 12 -4.91 -1.17 -14.88
N ALA A 13 -5.81 -0.60 -14.09
CA ALA A 13 -7.14 -0.18 -14.55
C ALA A 13 -7.09 0.84 -15.69
N ASP A 14 -6.08 1.66 -15.76
CA ASP A 14 -5.92 2.72 -16.75
C ASP A 14 -4.98 2.35 -17.90
N CYS A 15 -4.50 1.11 -17.95
CA CYS A 15 -3.57 0.69 -19.00
C CYS A 15 -4.31 0.37 -20.28
N ALA A 16 -3.85 0.95 -21.39
CA ALA A 16 -4.48 0.78 -22.71
C ALA A 16 -3.89 -0.37 -23.53
N SER A 17 -2.77 -0.97 -23.10
CA SER A 17 -2.10 -2.04 -23.84
C SER A 17 -1.36 -2.97 -22.90
N LEU A 18 -0.97 -4.14 -23.41
CA LEU A 18 -0.16 -5.09 -22.66
C LEU A 18 1.22 -4.51 -22.35
N GLU A 19 1.80 -3.74 -23.25
CA GLU A 19 3.09 -3.09 -22.99
C GLU A 19 2.97 -2.08 -21.86
N ALA A 20 1.89 -1.32 -21.84
CA ALA A 20 1.64 -0.36 -20.75
C ALA A 20 1.50 -1.10 -19.42
N MET A 21 0.81 -2.21 -19.40
CA MET A 21 0.67 -3.04 -18.20
C MET A 21 2.03 -3.58 -17.75
N ALA A 22 2.83 -4.08 -18.68
CA ALA A 22 4.16 -4.59 -18.36
C ALA A 22 5.03 -3.51 -17.73
N SER A 23 5.01 -2.32 -18.30
CA SER A 23 5.75 -1.17 -17.77
C SER A 23 5.27 -0.81 -16.36
N ARG A 24 3.97 -0.83 -16.14
CA ARG A 24 3.38 -0.53 -14.83
C ARG A 24 3.83 -1.56 -13.79
N PHE A 25 3.84 -2.84 -14.15
CA PHE A 25 4.32 -3.88 -13.25
C PHE A 25 5.80 -3.72 -12.93
N GLN A 26 6.62 -3.34 -13.91
CA GLN A 26 8.04 -3.09 -13.67
C GLN A 26 8.26 -1.92 -12.71
N GLU A 27 7.53 -0.83 -12.91
CA GLU A 27 7.59 0.32 -12.00
C GLU A 27 7.17 -0.06 -10.59
N SER A 28 6.11 -0.86 -10.48
CA SER A 28 5.60 -1.30 -9.19
C SER A 28 6.58 -2.24 -8.49
N ALA A 29 7.23 -3.13 -9.24
CA ALA A 29 8.24 -4.01 -8.67
C ALA A 29 9.42 -3.21 -8.13
N ALA A 30 9.87 -2.19 -8.86
CA ALA A 30 10.95 -1.33 -8.40
C ALA A 30 10.56 -0.56 -7.14
N LEU A 31 9.32 -0.06 -7.09
CA LEU A 31 8.79 0.63 -5.93
C LEU A 31 8.74 -0.31 -4.72
N MET A 32 8.23 -1.53 -4.91
CA MET A 32 8.16 -2.51 -3.83
C MET A 32 9.52 -2.85 -3.25
N ARG A 33 10.54 -2.98 -4.09
CA ARG A 33 11.90 -3.26 -3.63
C ARG A 33 12.44 -2.11 -2.80
N ARG A 34 12.16 -0.88 -3.22
CA ARG A 34 12.58 0.31 -2.47
C ARG A 34 11.85 0.38 -1.13
N MET A 35 10.54 0.08 -1.14
CA MET A 35 9.75 0.05 0.08
C MET A 35 10.29 -1.00 1.06
N ALA A 36 10.60 -2.18 0.56
CA ALA A 36 11.17 -3.25 1.40
C ALA A 36 12.48 -2.80 2.04
N ALA A 37 13.33 -2.11 1.28
CA ALA A 37 14.59 -1.58 1.78
C ALA A 37 14.40 -0.52 2.87
N GLU A 38 13.27 0.18 2.84
CA GLU A 38 12.96 1.21 3.83
C GLU A 38 12.12 0.71 5.01
N GLY A 39 11.88 -0.59 5.08
CA GLY A 39 11.26 -1.21 6.25
C GLY A 39 9.77 -1.51 6.11
N PHE A 40 9.18 -1.31 4.94
CA PHE A 40 7.80 -1.73 4.71
C PHE A 40 7.71 -3.25 4.80
N ARG A 41 6.57 -3.73 5.29
CA ARG A 41 6.33 -5.16 5.51
C ARG A 41 5.03 -5.59 4.85
N LEU A 42 5.02 -6.86 4.45
CA LEU A 42 3.85 -7.49 3.88
C LEU A 42 3.18 -8.36 4.93
N GLU A 43 1.87 -8.20 5.10
CA GLU A 43 1.06 -8.98 6.01
C GLU A 43 -0.06 -9.64 5.23
N GLN A 44 -0.14 -10.96 5.26
CA GLN A 44 -1.21 -11.69 4.60
C GLN A 44 -2.43 -11.76 5.52
N THR A 45 -3.56 -11.33 5.01
CA THR A 45 -4.83 -11.39 5.75
C THR A 45 -5.91 -12.04 4.89
N SER A 46 -7.05 -12.34 5.50
CA SER A 46 -8.19 -12.91 4.77
C SER A 46 -8.73 -11.97 3.70
N ASP A 47 -8.48 -10.67 3.83
CA ASP A 47 -8.90 -9.66 2.85
C ASP A 47 -7.85 -9.41 1.76
N GLY A 48 -6.72 -10.09 1.83
CA GLY A 48 -5.63 -9.95 0.88
C GLY A 48 -4.34 -9.41 1.53
N PRO A 49 -3.33 -9.13 0.72
CA PRO A 49 -2.05 -8.64 1.24
C PRO A 49 -2.16 -7.18 1.68
N ARG A 50 -1.67 -6.90 2.89
CA ARG A 50 -1.58 -5.54 3.42
C ARG A 50 -0.14 -5.11 3.48
N ILE A 51 0.12 -3.88 3.07
CA ILE A 51 1.45 -3.27 3.16
C ILE A 51 1.45 -2.36 4.38
N THR A 52 2.40 -2.56 5.28
CA THR A 52 2.48 -1.82 6.54
C THR A 52 3.87 -1.22 6.74
N HIS A 53 3.95 -0.22 7.61
CA HIS A 53 5.23 0.33 8.08
C HIS A 53 5.10 0.71 9.55
N PRO A 54 6.10 0.39 10.38
CA PRO A 54 6.05 0.74 11.81
C PRO A 54 6.13 2.24 12.08
N ASP A 55 6.66 3.02 11.13
CA ASP A 55 6.77 4.47 11.27
C ASP A 55 5.73 5.17 10.39
N PRO A 56 4.70 5.81 10.98
CA PRO A 56 3.68 6.50 10.20
C PRO A 56 4.24 7.62 9.30
N ALA A 57 5.33 8.26 9.71
CA ALA A 57 5.92 9.33 8.93
C ALA A 57 6.49 8.83 7.61
N VAL A 58 7.10 7.64 7.62
CA VAL A 58 7.62 7.02 6.40
C VAL A 58 6.47 6.61 5.48
N PHE A 59 5.41 6.05 6.05
CA PHE A 59 4.23 5.66 5.30
C PHE A 59 3.62 6.87 4.58
N GLU A 60 3.47 7.99 5.27
CA GLU A 60 2.91 9.22 4.70
C GLU A 60 3.84 9.85 3.65
N ALA A 61 5.15 9.74 3.86
CA ALA A 61 6.13 10.32 2.93
C ALA A 61 6.03 9.71 1.53
N TYR A 62 5.54 8.48 1.42
CA TYR A 62 5.31 7.82 0.14
C TYR A 62 3.99 8.25 -0.52
N GLY A 63 3.15 8.99 0.19
CA GLY A 63 1.86 9.43 -0.32
C GLY A 63 0.76 8.39 -0.16
N PHE A 64 0.99 7.34 0.61
CA PHE A 64 -0.01 6.31 0.85
C PHE A 64 -1.06 6.80 1.86
N ILE A 65 -2.29 6.36 1.65
CA ILE A 65 -3.40 6.67 2.56
C ILE A 65 -3.70 5.40 3.35
N SER A 66 -3.60 5.50 4.68
CA SER A 66 -3.86 4.36 5.55
C SER A 66 -5.34 3.99 5.55
N GLU A 67 -5.60 2.68 5.50
CA GLU A 67 -6.95 2.13 5.68
C GLU A 67 -7.27 1.88 7.15
N GLU A 68 -6.29 2.10 8.04
CA GLU A 68 -6.47 1.90 9.47
C GLU A 68 -7.52 2.88 10.03
N PRO A 69 -8.51 2.39 10.79
CA PRO A 69 -9.50 3.28 11.39
C PRO A 69 -8.85 4.22 12.40
N PRO A 70 -9.22 5.50 12.42
CA PRO A 70 -8.67 6.43 13.39
C PRO A 70 -9.13 6.10 14.81
N GLU A 71 -8.19 6.04 15.76
CA GLU A 71 -8.47 5.75 17.17
C GLU A 71 -9.43 6.78 17.79
N ARG A 72 -9.35 8.02 17.30
CA ARG A 72 -10.20 9.09 17.81
C ARG A 72 -11.68 8.78 17.72
N GLN A 73 -12.10 8.03 16.70
CA GLN A 73 -13.49 7.65 16.57
C GLN A 73 -13.95 6.73 17.68
N LEU A 74 -13.09 5.83 18.11
CA LEU A 74 -13.40 4.92 19.22
C LEU A 74 -13.54 5.68 20.52
N THR A 75 -12.71 6.67 20.73
CA THR A 75 -12.76 7.50 21.93
C THR A 75 -14.04 8.32 21.99
N MET A 76 -14.48 8.84 20.86
CA MET A 76 -15.69 9.66 20.78
C MET A 76 -16.96 8.86 21.03
N LEU A 77 -16.94 7.57 20.77
CA LEU A 77 -18.10 6.71 20.98
C LEU A 77 -18.25 6.26 22.43
N SER A 78 -17.22 6.39 23.18
CA SER A 78 -17.26 6.03 24.61
C SER A 78 -17.62 7.22 25.47
#